data_cb3c6161af36c48a724c04620ef5e32a
#
_entry.id   cb3c6161af36c48a724c04620ef5e32a
#
_cell.length_a   1.000
_cell.length_b   1.000
_cell.length_c   1.000
_cell.angle_alpha   90.00
_cell.angle_beta   90.00
_cell.angle_gamma   90.00
#
_symmetry.space_group_name_H-M   'P 1'
#
loop_
_entity.id
_entity.type
_entity.pdbx_description
1 polymer ?
#
loop_
_entity_poly.entity_id
_entity_poly.type
_entity_poly.pdbx_seq_one_letter_code
_entity_poly.pdbx_strand_id
1 'polypeptide(L)'
;MPNILVLGEQPQFRTLLSESLWFDGHLVESVGDAAMLWEHLGNTQPDLVLLDAHSDGFGAMRLYQDLKQQFPDLAVIVYQCRNYGDVDRIKGAVADALVKHRFSGSGFNVSG
;
A
#
# COMPACT_ATOMS: atom_id res chain seq x y z
N MET A 1 -9.82 -7.74 -9.99
CA MET A 1 -8.63 -7.94 -9.15
C MET A 1 -8.08 -6.61 -8.71
N PRO A 2 -7.97 -6.35 -7.41
CA PRO A 2 -7.37 -5.10 -6.94
C PRO A 2 -5.90 -4.98 -7.36
N ASN A 3 -5.49 -3.76 -7.66
CA ASN A 3 -4.12 -3.42 -7.96
C ASN A 3 -3.48 -2.81 -6.71
N ILE A 4 -2.37 -3.38 -6.29
CA ILE A 4 -1.65 -2.91 -5.10
C ILE A 4 -0.25 -2.51 -5.51
N LEU A 5 0.18 -1.33 -5.06
CA LEU A 5 1.54 -0.84 -5.26
C LEU A 5 2.26 -0.85 -3.93
N VAL A 6 3.37 -1.57 -3.87
CA VAL A 6 4.16 -1.75 -2.65
C VAL A 6 5.44 -0.95 -2.76
N LEU A 7 5.68 -0.07 -1.80
CA LEU A 7 6.96 0.61 -1.65
C LEU A 7 7.70 -0.03 -0.48
N GLY A 8 8.88 -0.59 -0.75
CA GLY A 8 9.71 -1.19 0.29
C GLY A 8 11.18 -1.02 -0.03
N GLU A 9 11.94 -0.46 0.92
CA GLU A 9 13.37 -0.26 0.73
C GLU A 9 14.17 -1.55 0.82
N GLN A 10 13.69 -2.52 1.62
CA GLN A 10 14.37 -3.79 1.80
C GLN A 10 13.82 -4.82 0.80
N PRO A 11 14.63 -5.23 -0.19
CA PRO A 11 14.13 -6.11 -1.25
C PRO A 11 13.53 -7.41 -0.75
N GLN A 12 14.11 -7.99 0.29
CA GLN A 12 13.63 -9.28 0.80
C GLN A 12 12.20 -9.21 1.33
N PHE A 13 11.88 -8.17 2.10
CA PHE A 13 10.52 -8.02 2.63
C PHE A 13 9.56 -7.52 1.57
N ARG A 14 10.04 -6.65 0.67
CA ARG A 14 9.23 -6.19 -0.46
C ARG A 14 8.80 -7.36 -1.33
N THR A 15 9.71 -8.24 -1.67
CA THR A 15 9.41 -9.41 -2.48
C THR A 15 8.48 -10.37 -1.75
N LEU A 16 8.76 -10.65 -0.49
CA LEU A 16 7.93 -11.55 0.31
C LEU A 16 6.49 -11.04 0.41
N LEU A 17 6.32 -9.76 0.71
CA LEU A 17 5.00 -9.16 0.84
C LEU A 17 4.27 -9.16 -0.51
N SER A 18 4.99 -8.81 -1.58
CA SER A 18 4.39 -8.78 -2.92
C SER A 18 3.93 -10.16 -3.35
N GLU A 19 4.73 -11.18 -3.13
CA GLU A 19 4.36 -12.55 -3.48
C GLU A 19 3.18 -13.04 -2.66
N SER A 20 3.17 -12.70 -1.37
CA SER A 20 2.08 -13.12 -0.47
C SER A 20 0.76 -12.49 -0.88
N LEU A 21 0.76 -11.22 -1.26
CA LEU A 21 -0.43 -10.53 -1.74
C LEU A 21 -0.88 -11.07 -3.10
N TRP A 22 0.07 -11.37 -3.97
CA TRP A 22 -0.25 -11.96 -5.26
C TRP A 22 -0.93 -13.31 -5.08
N PHE A 23 -0.47 -14.11 -4.13
CA PHE A 23 -1.08 -15.39 -3.79
C PHE A 23 -2.53 -15.22 -3.33
N ASP A 24 -2.86 -14.11 -2.71
CA ASP A 24 -4.22 -13.81 -2.27
C ASP A 24 -5.12 -13.30 -3.40
N GLY A 25 -4.60 -13.24 -4.62
CA GLY A 25 -5.40 -12.86 -5.78
C GLY A 25 -5.30 -11.40 -6.18
N HIS A 26 -4.34 -10.66 -5.64
CA HIS A 26 -4.14 -9.25 -6.01
C HIS A 26 -3.13 -9.12 -7.14
N LEU A 27 -3.29 -8.09 -7.96
CA LEU A 27 -2.24 -7.67 -8.89
C LEU A 27 -1.30 -6.75 -8.12
N VAL A 28 -0.02 -7.11 -8.07
CA VAL A 28 0.94 -6.39 -7.23
C VAL A 28 2.12 -5.93 -8.05
N GLU A 29 2.46 -4.65 -7.91
CA GLU A 29 3.72 -4.12 -8.39
C GLU A 29 4.47 -3.54 -7.20
N SER A 30 5.79 -3.53 -7.28
CA SER A 30 6.61 -3.03 -6.19
C SER A 30 7.68 -2.08 -6.70
N VAL A 31 8.00 -1.10 -5.88
CA VAL A 31 9.03 -0.10 -6.17
C VAL A 31 9.93 0.06 -4.96
N GLY A 32 11.16 0.49 -5.19
CA GLY A 32 12.16 0.58 -4.16
C GLY A 32 12.32 1.95 -3.52
N ASP A 33 11.78 3.00 -4.14
CA ASP A 33 11.92 4.35 -3.63
C ASP A 33 10.73 5.23 -4.00
N ALA A 34 10.67 6.41 -3.40
CA ALA A 34 9.56 7.33 -3.60
C ALA A 34 9.50 7.89 -5.03
N ALA A 35 10.64 8.10 -5.66
CA ALA A 35 10.65 8.62 -7.03
C ALA A 35 9.98 7.63 -7.99
N MET A 36 10.28 6.35 -7.84
CA MET A 36 9.63 5.30 -8.62
C MET A 36 8.15 5.20 -8.32
N LEU A 37 7.77 5.41 -7.07
CA LEU A 37 6.36 5.42 -6.68
C LEU A 37 5.59 6.51 -7.44
N TRP A 38 6.09 7.74 -7.43
CA TRP A 38 5.44 8.85 -8.12
C TRP A 38 5.38 8.64 -9.62
N GLU A 39 6.45 8.10 -10.20
CA GLU A 39 6.48 7.79 -11.63
C GLU A 39 5.40 6.76 -11.98
N HIS A 40 5.27 5.73 -11.16
CA HIS A 40 4.25 4.70 -11.38
C HIS A 40 2.84 5.29 -11.30
N LEU A 41 2.60 6.15 -10.31
CA LEU A 41 1.30 6.79 -10.13
C LEU A 41 0.94 7.75 -11.27
N GLY A 42 1.94 8.24 -12.00
CA GLY A 42 1.71 9.04 -13.19
C GLY A 42 1.18 8.24 -14.37
N ASN A 43 1.39 6.93 -14.38
CA ASN A 43 1.00 6.06 -15.49
C ASN A 43 -0.24 5.24 -15.19
N THR A 44 -0.37 4.73 -13.96
CA THR A 44 -1.49 3.91 -13.54
C THR A 44 -1.88 4.27 -12.12
N GLN A 45 -3.14 4.10 -11.79
CA GLN A 45 -3.60 4.34 -10.42
C GLN A 45 -3.95 3.02 -9.76
N PRO A 46 -3.24 2.63 -8.69
CA PRO A 46 -3.59 1.42 -7.96
C PRO A 46 -4.82 1.64 -7.07
N ASP A 47 -5.38 0.55 -6.60
CA ASP A 47 -6.47 0.60 -5.63
C ASP A 47 -5.95 0.88 -4.22
N LEU A 48 -4.70 0.50 -3.96
CA LEU A 48 -4.10 0.63 -2.64
C LEU A 48 -2.58 0.75 -2.76
N VAL A 49 -2.00 1.58 -1.91
CA VAL A 49 -0.54 1.74 -1.79
C VAL A 49 -0.11 1.31 -0.41
N LEU A 50 0.94 0.49 -0.35
CA LEU A 50 1.60 0.11 0.90
C LEU A 50 2.93 0.84 1.00
N LEU A 51 3.14 1.58 2.09
CA LEU A 51 4.35 2.34 2.33
C LEU A 51 5.13 1.73 3.48
N ASP A 52 6.39 1.38 3.24
CA ASP A 52 7.28 0.82 4.25
C ASP A 52 7.87 1.93 5.11
N ALA A 53 7.63 1.84 6.42
CA ALA A 53 8.18 2.78 7.41
C ALA A 53 9.37 2.21 8.16
N HIS A 54 9.99 1.15 7.63
CA HIS A 54 11.01 0.41 8.36
C HIS A 54 12.24 1.26 8.74
N SER A 55 12.79 2.00 7.79
CA SER A 55 14.03 2.73 7.99
C SER A 55 13.83 4.20 8.31
N ASP A 56 12.68 4.77 7.94
CA ASP A 56 12.41 6.20 8.13
C ASP A 56 10.90 6.43 8.25
N GLY A 57 10.40 6.36 9.48
CA GLY A 57 8.99 6.58 9.74
C GLY A 57 8.51 7.97 9.34
N PHE A 58 9.37 8.97 9.47
CA PHE A 58 9.02 10.33 9.07
C PHE A 58 8.84 10.45 7.56
N GLY A 59 9.74 9.83 6.79
CA GLY A 59 9.62 9.82 5.34
C GLY A 59 8.33 9.18 4.88
N ALA A 60 7.98 8.05 5.47
CA ALA A 60 6.75 7.35 5.12
C ALA A 60 5.50 8.17 5.47
N MET A 61 5.49 8.82 6.63
CA MET A 61 4.35 9.63 7.04
C MET A 61 4.17 10.85 6.17
N ARG A 62 5.27 11.50 5.78
CA ARG A 62 5.20 12.63 4.87
C ARG A 62 4.69 12.19 3.51
N LEU A 63 5.20 11.08 3.03
CA LEU A 63 4.75 10.53 1.76
C LEU A 63 3.27 10.16 1.80
N TYR A 64 2.82 9.60 2.91
CA TYR A 64 1.40 9.32 3.14
C TYR A 64 0.57 10.59 3.00
N GLN A 65 0.99 11.67 3.66
CA GLN A 65 0.26 12.95 3.61
C GLN A 65 0.21 13.51 2.19
N ASP A 66 1.34 13.46 1.49
CA ASP A 66 1.41 13.94 0.12
C ASP A 66 0.50 13.13 -0.82
N LEU A 67 0.49 11.81 -0.65
CA LEU A 67 -0.38 10.93 -1.44
C LEU A 67 -1.85 11.22 -1.18
N LYS A 68 -2.23 11.37 0.08
CA LYS A 68 -3.63 11.64 0.44
C LYS A 68 -4.07 13.02 -0.03
N GLN A 69 -3.14 13.96 -0.11
CA GLN A 69 -3.43 15.30 -0.61
C GLN A 69 -3.69 15.28 -2.12
N GLN A 70 -2.89 14.54 -2.88
CA GLN A 70 -3.04 14.47 -4.33
C GLN A 70 -4.09 13.45 -4.77
N PHE A 71 -4.27 12.38 -4.02
CA PHE A 71 -5.21 11.31 -4.34
C PHE A 71 -6.06 11.00 -3.10
N PRO A 72 -7.04 11.88 -2.78
CA PRO A 72 -7.80 11.72 -1.52
C PRO A 72 -8.54 10.40 -1.39
N ASP A 73 -8.94 9.81 -2.51
CA ASP A 73 -9.71 8.56 -2.51
C ASP A 73 -8.82 7.31 -2.54
N LEU A 74 -7.51 7.49 -2.67
CA LEU A 74 -6.58 6.38 -2.72
C LEU A 74 -6.40 5.78 -1.32
N ALA A 75 -6.53 4.47 -1.20
CA ALA A 75 -6.24 3.78 0.05
C ALA A 75 -4.73 3.69 0.23
N VAL A 76 -4.22 4.18 1.35
CA VAL A 76 -2.79 4.16 1.65
C VAL A 76 -2.59 3.59 3.05
N ILE A 77 -1.73 2.60 3.15
CA ILE A 77 -1.36 1.98 4.42
C ILE A 77 0.13 2.16 4.65
N VAL A 78 0.50 2.63 5.84
CA VAL A 78 1.89 2.65 6.27
C VAL A 78 2.12 1.40 7.12
N TYR A 79 3.16 0.65 6.78
CA TYR A 79 3.44 -0.61 7.46
C TYR A 79 4.90 -0.71 7.89
N GLN A 80 5.15 -1.58 8.86
CA GLN A 80 6.51 -2.01 9.22
C GLN A 80 6.57 -3.52 9.11
N CYS A 81 7.51 -4.03 8.32
CA CYS A 81 7.73 -5.46 8.20
C CYS A 81 9.11 -5.78 8.75
N ARG A 82 9.17 -6.32 9.96
CA ARG A 82 10.42 -6.64 10.67
C ARG A 82 10.75 -8.12 10.58
N ASN A 83 9.73 -8.94 10.39
CA ASN A 83 9.88 -10.38 10.31
C ASN A 83 8.71 -10.97 9.52
N TYR A 84 8.80 -12.27 9.29
CA TYR A 84 7.79 -12.95 8.49
C TYR A 84 6.40 -12.94 9.11
N GLY A 85 6.31 -12.84 10.45
CA GLY A 85 5.03 -12.78 11.13
C GLY A 85 4.23 -11.51 10.83
N ASP A 86 4.91 -10.43 10.48
CA ASP A 86 4.25 -9.18 10.14
C ASP A 86 3.49 -9.25 8.82
N VAL A 87 3.87 -10.18 7.93
CA VAL A 87 3.24 -10.31 6.61
C VAL A 87 1.76 -10.62 6.75
N ASP A 88 1.39 -11.56 7.61
CA ASP A 88 -0.03 -11.92 7.79
C ASP A 88 -0.83 -10.76 8.34
N ARG A 89 -0.27 -10.00 9.27
CA ARG A 89 -0.93 -8.81 9.82
C ARG A 89 -1.15 -7.76 8.73
N ILE A 90 -0.16 -7.55 7.89
CA ILE A 90 -0.25 -6.58 6.80
C ILE A 90 -1.29 -7.03 5.77
N LYS A 91 -1.32 -8.31 5.45
CA LYS A 91 -2.32 -8.87 4.53
C LYS A 91 -3.74 -8.65 5.05
N GLY A 92 -3.94 -8.81 6.36
CA GLY A 92 -5.23 -8.55 6.99
C GLY A 92 -5.64 -7.08 6.87
N ALA A 93 -4.70 -6.17 7.10
CA ALA A 93 -4.95 -4.73 6.95
C ALA A 93 -5.29 -4.36 5.51
N VAL A 94 -4.62 -4.98 4.54
CA VAL A 94 -4.90 -4.77 3.12
C VAL A 94 -6.31 -5.21 2.78
N ALA A 95 -6.71 -6.40 3.21
CA ALA A 95 -8.04 -6.92 2.95
C ALA A 95 -9.12 -6.00 3.52
N ASP A 96 -8.94 -5.54 4.75
CA ASP A 96 -9.88 -4.63 5.41
C ASP A 96 -9.96 -3.30 4.67
N ALA A 97 -8.81 -2.74 4.27
CA ALA A 97 -8.78 -1.45 3.58
C ALA A 97 -9.46 -1.52 2.22
N LEU A 98 -9.27 -2.62 1.49
CA LEU A 98 -9.91 -2.80 0.18
C LEU A 98 -11.43 -2.89 0.30
N VAL A 99 -11.93 -3.55 1.33
CA VAL A 99 -13.37 -3.62 1.59
C VAL A 99 -13.92 -2.24 1.90
N LYS A 100 -13.28 -1.50 2.80
CA LYS A 100 -13.69 -0.13 3.16
C LYS A 100 -13.66 0.80 1.97
N HIS A 101 -12.60 0.72 1.18
CA HIS A 101 -12.46 1.56 -0.01
C HIS A 101 -13.57 1.28 -1.01
N ARG A 102 -13.93 0.01 -1.20
CA ARG A 102 -15.02 -0.37 -2.10
C ARG A 102 -16.34 0.21 -1.64
N PHE A 103 -16.63 0.16 -0.35
CA PHE A 103 -17.86 0.73 0.19
C PHE A 103 -17.88 2.26 0.06
N SER A 104 -16.76 2.90 0.34
CA SER A 104 -16.64 4.35 0.16
C SER A 104 -16.86 4.74 -1.29
N GLY A 105 -16.30 3.96 -2.22
CA GLY A 105 -16.45 4.18 -3.66
C GLY A 105 -17.88 4.03 -4.15
N SER A 106 -18.72 3.31 -3.42
CA SER A 106 -20.14 3.16 -3.76
C SER A 106 -21.01 4.26 -3.16
N GLY A 107 -20.42 5.31 -2.65
CA GLY A 107 -21.16 6.41 -2.05
C GLY A 107 -21.57 6.18 -0.61
N PHE A 108 -21.15 5.09 -0.05
CA PHE A 108 -21.43 4.76 1.34
C PHE A 108 -20.41 5.45 2.23
N ASN A 109 -20.84 6.46 2.95
CA ASN A 109 -19.92 7.19 3.81
C ASN A 109 -19.77 6.48 5.15
N VAL A 110 -18.74 5.69 5.27
CA VAL A 110 -18.37 5.08 6.54
C VAL A 110 -17.36 6.00 7.19
N SER A 111 -17.83 6.89 8.01
CA SER A 111 -16.93 7.76 8.76
C SER A 111 -16.25 6.95 9.85
N GLY A 112 -14.99 6.96 9.82
CA GLY A 112 -14.22 6.34 10.89
C GLY A 112 -13.32 5.29 10.42
#